data_f934e70215f59d299258417058d43232
#
_entry.id   f934e70215f59d299258417058d43232
#
_cell.length_a   1.000
_cell.length_b   1.000
_cell.length_c   1.000
_cell.angle_alpha   90.00
_cell.angle_beta   90.00
_cell.angle_gamma   90.00
#
_symmetry.space_group_name_H-M   'P 1'
#
loop_
_entity.id
_entity.type
_entity.pdbx_description
1 polymer ?
#
loop_
_entity_poly.entity_id
_entity_poly.type
_entity_poly.pdbx_seq_one_letter_code
_entity_poly.pdbx_strand_id
1 'polypeptide(L)'
;MEEIIQIGAVRLAEPGGAVQDWFNMHIRPSIYPKLSPVARKLPESAQALTAELDFPAAYQAFLDWCGDDSLWAEWGAQDHGVLAANAAYWRMPEPPVTACVDLQAAFGRTLGIGIGRRVALEQAAEYCGIPLIYEFHNALYDALYAALVSAWLTEDALAASVPPPSTGKPRRRRSIRFSPVEYPRQPRQKVGVFPEREQVLNSRQARLVPCPLCRTPGAVESWYPQGDVFYGTFRCQEHGRFPVRMSVTRQKDGWQGRRVVPTLTEPERAAFAAAHQHEPFQCRREKAKRRKRHRKKRKGTE
;
A
#
# COMPACT_ATOMS: atom_id res chain seq x y z
N MET A 1 -22.24 10.65 3.82
CA MET A 1 -21.90 9.49 2.98
C MET A 1 -21.07 10.01 1.82
N GLU A 2 -20.04 9.30 1.41
CA GLU A 2 -19.28 9.59 0.19
C GLU A 2 -19.98 8.95 -1.00
N GLU A 3 -20.24 9.71 -2.05
CA GLU A 3 -20.85 9.20 -3.27
C GLU A 3 -19.76 8.63 -4.19
N ILE A 4 -19.97 7.40 -4.65
CA ILE A 4 -19.02 6.72 -5.53
C ILE A 4 -19.18 7.26 -6.95
N ILE A 5 -18.05 7.66 -7.56
CA ILE A 5 -18.00 8.17 -8.93
C ILE A 5 -17.23 7.25 -9.89
N GLN A 6 -16.57 6.23 -9.37
CA GLN A 6 -15.88 5.20 -10.14
C GLN A 6 -15.78 3.92 -9.32
N ILE A 7 -15.99 2.77 -9.95
CA ILE A 7 -15.63 1.46 -9.44
C ILE A 7 -14.53 0.90 -10.34
N GLY A 8 -13.39 0.57 -9.74
CA GLY A 8 -12.25 -0.07 -10.40
C GLY A 8 -11.82 -1.29 -9.64
N ALA A 9 -11.68 -2.42 -10.33
CA ALA A 9 -11.22 -3.67 -9.75
C ALA A 9 -10.42 -4.50 -10.75
N VAL A 10 -9.60 -5.40 -10.25
CA VAL A 10 -8.87 -6.40 -11.06
C VAL A 10 -9.07 -7.77 -10.46
N ARG A 11 -9.12 -8.79 -11.32
CA ARG A 11 -9.25 -10.19 -10.93
C ARG A 11 -7.92 -10.91 -11.08
N LEU A 12 -7.52 -11.60 -10.03
CA LEU A 12 -6.38 -12.52 -10.01
C LEU A 12 -6.90 -13.93 -9.72
N ALA A 13 -6.19 -14.98 -10.17
CA ALA A 13 -6.45 -16.35 -9.72
C ALA A 13 -5.99 -16.54 -8.27
N GLU A 14 -4.88 -15.91 -7.91
CA GLU A 14 -4.25 -15.98 -6.59
C GLU A 14 -3.49 -14.69 -6.30
N PRO A 15 -3.22 -14.36 -5.05
CA PRO A 15 -2.40 -13.20 -4.71
C PRO A 15 -1.05 -13.24 -5.44
N GLY A 16 -0.69 -12.14 -6.09
CA GLY A 16 0.53 -12.06 -6.90
C GLY A 16 0.49 -12.76 -8.25
N GLY A 17 -0.62 -13.39 -8.60
CA GLY A 17 -0.84 -13.97 -9.92
C GLY A 17 -1.02 -12.93 -11.02
N ALA A 18 -1.10 -13.39 -12.27
CA ALA A 18 -1.39 -12.53 -13.40
C ALA A 18 -2.82 -11.97 -13.32
N VAL A 19 -2.98 -10.73 -13.77
CA VAL A 19 -4.31 -10.14 -13.94
C VAL A 19 -5.06 -10.90 -15.03
N GLN A 20 -6.19 -11.49 -14.66
CA GLN A 20 -7.06 -12.26 -15.55
C GLN A 20 -8.11 -11.39 -16.22
N ASP A 21 -8.62 -10.40 -15.46
CA ASP A 21 -9.70 -9.53 -15.91
C ASP A 21 -9.70 -8.24 -15.09
N TRP A 22 -10.39 -7.21 -15.59
CA TRP A 22 -10.56 -5.96 -14.88
C TRP A 22 -11.97 -5.40 -15.07
N PHE A 23 -12.43 -4.65 -14.07
CA PHE A 23 -13.66 -3.88 -14.10
C PHE A 23 -13.33 -2.40 -13.93
N ASN A 24 -13.88 -1.56 -14.80
CA ASN A 24 -13.72 -0.11 -14.70
C ASN A 24 -14.99 0.59 -15.17
N MET A 25 -15.66 1.28 -14.27
CA MET A 25 -16.90 1.96 -14.60
C MET A 25 -16.99 3.31 -13.90
N HIS A 26 -17.22 4.36 -14.71
CA HIS A 26 -17.54 5.68 -14.19
C HIS A 26 -19.02 5.78 -13.88
N ILE A 27 -19.35 6.46 -12.79
CA ILE A 27 -20.70 6.55 -12.24
C ILE A 27 -21.10 8.00 -12.18
N ARG A 28 -22.23 8.31 -12.80
CA ARG A 28 -22.80 9.65 -12.73
C ARG A 28 -23.29 9.93 -11.29
N PRO A 29 -22.74 10.97 -10.62
CA PRO A 29 -23.20 11.35 -9.30
C PRO A 29 -24.66 11.81 -9.37
N SER A 30 -25.48 11.23 -8.51
CA SER A 30 -26.94 11.46 -8.49
C SER A 30 -27.46 11.88 -7.11
N ILE A 31 -26.65 11.72 -6.06
CA ILE A 31 -27.00 12.09 -4.68
C ILE A 31 -26.65 13.55 -4.42
N TYR A 32 -25.45 13.95 -4.84
CA TYR A 32 -24.97 15.32 -4.66
C TYR A 32 -24.83 16.02 -6.03
N PRO A 33 -25.62 17.09 -6.28
CA PRO A 33 -25.59 17.81 -7.57
C PRO A 33 -24.25 18.41 -7.92
N LYS A 34 -23.37 18.60 -6.92
CA LYS A 34 -22.04 19.15 -7.08
C LYS A 34 -21.03 18.25 -6.40
N LEU A 35 -20.01 17.84 -7.13
CA LEU A 35 -18.89 17.10 -6.57
C LEU A 35 -18.24 17.89 -5.43
N SER A 36 -17.82 17.20 -4.38
CA SER A 36 -17.06 17.77 -3.28
C SER A 36 -15.74 18.41 -3.79
N PRO A 37 -15.13 19.34 -3.05
CA PRO A 37 -13.83 19.91 -3.43
C PRO A 37 -12.72 18.87 -3.60
N VAL A 38 -12.82 17.74 -2.89
CA VAL A 38 -11.89 16.62 -3.00
C VAL A 38 -12.17 15.85 -4.28
N ALA A 39 -13.43 15.42 -4.50
CA ALA A 39 -13.82 14.67 -5.69
C ALA A 39 -13.53 15.41 -6.98
N ARG A 40 -13.68 16.73 -7.03
CA ARG A 40 -13.33 17.57 -8.20
C ARG A 40 -11.85 17.54 -8.58
N LYS A 41 -10.98 17.15 -7.69
CA LYS A 41 -9.53 17.04 -7.94
C LYS A 41 -9.10 15.66 -8.42
N LEU A 42 -10.01 14.69 -8.39
CA LEU A 42 -9.74 13.35 -8.88
C LEU A 42 -9.61 13.38 -10.41
N PRO A 43 -8.70 12.58 -10.99
CA PRO A 43 -8.50 12.51 -12.44
C PRO A 43 -9.80 12.19 -13.20
N GLU A 44 -10.62 11.33 -12.62
CA GLU A 44 -11.83 10.76 -13.25
C GLU A 44 -13.11 11.59 -13.03
N SER A 45 -12.99 12.77 -12.41
CA SER A 45 -14.15 13.60 -12.10
C SER A 45 -14.93 14.07 -13.33
N ALA A 46 -14.23 14.37 -14.44
CA ALA A 46 -14.86 14.79 -15.68
C ALA A 46 -15.63 13.63 -16.34
N GLN A 47 -15.06 12.43 -16.36
CA GLN A 47 -15.67 11.22 -16.89
C GLN A 47 -16.92 10.84 -16.08
N ALA A 48 -16.85 10.96 -14.75
CA ALA A 48 -18.00 10.70 -13.89
C ALA A 48 -19.18 11.64 -14.18
N LEU A 49 -18.91 12.94 -14.40
CA LEU A 49 -19.97 13.91 -14.71
C LEU A 49 -20.67 13.65 -16.04
N THR A 50 -20.02 12.98 -16.97
CA THR A 50 -20.55 12.62 -18.30
C THR A 50 -20.92 11.15 -18.42
N ALA A 51 -20.80 10.37 -17.34
CA ALA A 51 -21.12 8.96 -17.32
C ALA A 51 -22.61 8.72 -17.58
N GLU A 52 -22.92 7.69 -18.34
CA GLU A 52 -24.28 7.30 -18.66
C GLU A 52 -24.97 6.57 -17.50
N LEU A 53 -24.20 5.74 -16.78
CA LEU A 53 -24.71 4.90 -15.73
C LEU A 53 -24.74 5.62 -14.37
N ASP A 54 -25.77 5.36 -13.62
CA ASP A 54 -25.88 5.70 -12.21
C ASP A 54 -25.33 4.56 -11.32
N PHE A 55 -25.31 4.79 -9.99
CA PHE A 55 -24.78 3.81 -9.06
C PHE A 55 -25.51 2.46 -9.10
N PRO A 56 -26.87 2.36 -9.10
CA PRO A 56 -27.57 1.09 -9.15
C PRO A 56 -27.16 0.21 -10.34
N ALA A 57 -27.10 0.80 -11.54
CA ALA A 57 -26.74 0.05 -12.75
C ALA A 57 -25.28 -0.39 -12.75
N ALA A 58 -24.36 0.50 -12.35
CA ALA A 58 -22.94 0.20 -12.26
C ALA A 58 -22.65 -0.84 -11.16
N TYR A 59 -23.33 -0.76 -10.04
CA TYR A 59 -23.19 -1.69 -8.93
C TYR A 59 -23.68 -3.09 -9.29
N GLN A 60 -24.82 -3.21 -9.97
CA GLN A 60 -25.28 -4.52 -10.44
C GLN A 60 -24.29 -5.16 -11.40
N ALA A 61 -23.79 -4.39 -12.39
CA ALA A 61 -22.78 -4.88 -13.30
C ALA A 61 -21.49 -5.31 -12.59
N PHE A 62 -21.12 -4.62 -11.52
CA PHE A 62 -19.95 -4.99 -10.69
C PHE A 62 -20.19 -6.30 -9.94
N LEU A 63 -21.36 -6.49 -9.35
CA LEU A 63 -21.71 -7.75 -8.67
C LEU A 63 -21.72 -8.93 -9.64
N ASP A 64 -22.29 -8.75 -10.82
CA ASP A 64 -22.32 -9.77 -11.87
C ASP A 64 -20.91 -10.14 -12.32
N TRP A 65 -20.01 -9.14 -12.42
CA TRP A 65 -18.59 -9.36 -12.73
C TRP A 65 -17.87 -10.08 -11.59
N CYS A 66 -18.14 -9.78 -10.32
CA CYS A 66 -17.52 -10.45 -9.17
C CYS A 66 -17.86 -11.94 -9.11
N GLY A 67 -19.11 -12.30 -9.40
CA GLY A 67 -19.59 -13.67 -9.18
C GLY A 67 -19.67 -14.04 -7.68
N ASP A 68 -20.05 -15.29 -7.41
CA ASP A 68 -20.37 -15.74 -6.05
C ASP A 68 -19.13 -16.19 -5.23
N ASP A 69 -18.04 -16.61 -5.90
CA ASP A 69 -16.87 -17.24 -5.27
C ASP A 69 -15.64 -16.32 -5.19
N SER A 70 -15.84 -15.02 -5.22
CA SER A 70 -14.71 -14.08 -5.18
C SER A 70 -14.32 -13.68 -3.76
N LEU A 71 -13.01 -13.76 -3.45
CA LEU A 71 -12.43 -13.13 -2.27
C LEU A 71 -12.05 -11.68 -2.61
N TRP A 72 -12.55 -10.75 -1.83
CA TRP A 72 -12.27 -9.34 -2.05
C TRP A 72 -11.05 -8.89 -1.25
N ALA A 73 -10.29 -7.98 -1.85
CA ALA A 73 -9.14 -7.36 -1.23
C ALA A 73 -9.11 -5.87 -1.56
N GLU A 74 -8.67 -5.05 -0.62
CA GLU A 74 -8.60 -3.59 -0.78
C GLU A 74 -7.32 -3.04 -0.12
N TRP A 75 -6.90 -1.86 -0.55
CA TRP A 75 -5.79 -1.17 0.08
C TRP A 75 -6.25 -0.30 1.25
N GLY A 76 -6.39 -0.91 2.44
CA GLY A 76 -7.03 -0.31 3.61
C GLY A 76 -8.46 -0.82 3.76
N ALA A 77 -9.05 -0.69 4.92
CA ALA A 77 -10.35 -1.29 5.23
C ALA A 77 -11.49 -0.26 5.11
N GLN A 78 -11.66 0.37 3.96
CA GLN A 78 -12.65 1.46 3.80
C GLN A 78 -13.56 1.29 2.58
N ASP A 79 -13.07 0.77 1.45
CA ASP A 79 -13.76 0.81 0.18
C ASP A 79 -15.04 -0.04 0.18
N HIS A 80 -14.97 -1.25 0.76
CA HIS A 80 -16.16 -2.09 0.92
C HIS A 80 -17.26 -1.41 1.78
N GLY A 81 -16.85 -0.65 2.81
CA GLY A 81 -17.79 0.09 3.66
C GLY A 81 -18.45 1.25 2.93
N VAL A 82 -17.72 1.95 2.06
CA VAL A 82 -18.28 3.01 1.20
C VAL A 82 -19.24 2.40 0.18
N LEU A 83 -18.87 1.26 -0.41
CA LEU A 83 -19.71 0.53 -1.36
C LEU A 83 -21.03 0.07 -0.70
N ALA A 84 -20.96 -0.52 0.49
CA ALA A 84 -22.12 -0.94 1.26
C ALA A 84 -23.03 0.24 1.64
N ALA A 85 -22.46 1.38 2.02
CA ALA A 85 -23.23 2.58 2.34
C ALA A 85 -23.99 3.14 1.13
N ASN A 86 -23.37 3.10 -0.06
CA ASN A 86 -24.02 3.50 -1.30
C ASN A 86 -25.12 2.50 -1.70
N ALA A 87 -24.86 1.19 -1.61
CA ALA A 87 -25.86 0.14 -1.85
C ALA A 87 -27.08 0.31 -0.92
N ALA A 88 -26.86 0.52 0.37
CA ALA A 88 -27.94 0.75 1.33
C ALA A 88 -28.75 2.01 1.02
N TYR A 89 -28.13 3.11 0.60
CA TYR A 89 -28.84 4.32 0.17
C TYR A 89 -29.80 4.07 -0.97
N TRP A 90 -29.35 3.29 -1.98
CA TRP A 90 -30.14 2.94 -3.16
C TRP A 90 -31.02 1.71 -2.95
N ARG A 91 -31.09 1.16 -1.73
CA ARG A 91 -31.84 -0.06 -1.39
C ARG A 91 -31.45 -1.26 -2.25
N MET A 92 -30.18 -1.31 -2.65
CA MET A 92 -29.60 -2.45 -3.35
C MET A 92 -29.17 -3.53 -2.34
N PRO A 93 -28.98 -4.78 -2.79
CA PRO A 93 -28.39 -5.83 -1.96
C PRO A 93 -27.03 -5.40 -1.37
N GLU A 94 -26.73 -5.86 -0.16
CA GLU A 94 -25.38 -5.66 0.39
C GLU A 94 -24.34 -6.38 -0.49
N PRO A 95 -23.11 -5.86 -0.56
CA PRO A 95 -22.03 -6.57 -1.23
C PRO A 95 -21.88 -7.99 -0.66
N PRO A 96 -21.75 -9.05 -1.50
CA PRO A 96 -21.67 -10.44 -1.05
C PRO A 96 -20.29 -10.75 -0.42
N VAL A 97 -19.76 -9.83 0.38
CA VAL A 97 -18.42 -9.92 0.96
C VAL A 97 -18.53 -10.59 2.31
N THR A 98 -18.17 -11.85 2.39
CA THR A 98 -18.02 -12.55 3.67
C THR A 98 -16.73 -12.18 4.38
N ALA A 99 -15.69 -11.80 3.62
CA ALA A 99 -14.40 -11.34 4.13
C ALA A 99 -13.69 -10.50 3.06
N CYS A 100 -13.18 -9.32 3.45
CA CYS A 100 -12.35 -8.47 2.61
C CYS A 100 -10.94 -8.39 3.21
N VAL A 101 -9.92 -8.70 2.42
CA VAL A 101 -8.52 -8.68 2.88
C VAL A 101 -7.99 -7.25 2.88
N ASP A 102 -7.53 -6.75 4.01
CA ASP A 102 -6.81 -5.47 4.10
C ASP A 102 -5.35 -5.67 3.66
N LEU A 103 -5.07 -5.45 2.38
CA LEU A 103 -3.72 -5.56 1.79
C LEU A 103 -2.73 -4.57 2.39
N GLN A 104 -3.19 -3.38 2.83
CA GLN A 104 -2.34 -2.40 3.50
C GLN A 104 -1.87 -2.93 4.86
N ALA A 105 -2.77 -3.58 5.61
CA ALA A 105 -2.42 -4.23 6.86
C ALA A 105 -1.50 -5.44 6.63
N ALA A 106 -1.77 -6.26 5.61
CA ALA A 106 -0.93 -7.39 5.22
C ALA A 106 0.49 -6.91 4.84
N PHE A 107 0.59 -5.85 4.05
CA PHE A 107 1.88 -5.24 3.70
C PHE A 107 2.64 -4.76 4.95
N GLY A 108 1.94 -4.11 5.87
CA GLY A 108 2.51 -3.69 7.13
C GLY A 108 3.05 -4.87 7.96
N ARG A 109 2.33 -5.98 8.00
CA ARG A 109 2.76 -7.21 8.69
C ARG A 109 3.98 -7.83 8.02
N THR A 110 3.94 -8.00 6.71
CA THR A 110 5.08 -8.52 5.92
C THR A 110 6.37 -7.74 6.18
N LEU A 111 6.28 -6.41 6.32
CA LEU A 111 7.43 -5.57 6.61
C LEU A 111 7.76 -5.40 8.10
N GLY A 112 7.00 -6.02 9.00
CA GLY A 112 7.17 -5.83 10.44
C GLY A 112 6.90 -4.38 10.90
N ILE A 113 6.05 -3.66 10.20
CA ILE A 113 5.61 -2.32 10.56
C ILE A 113 4.66 -2.43 11.75
N GLY A 114 4.91 -1.67 12.81
CA GLY A 114 4.06 -1.67 14.00
C GLY A 114 2.60 -1.30 13.70
N ILE A 115 1.67 -1.90 14.43
CA ILE A 115 0.23 -1.67 14.35
C ILE A 115 -0.09 -0.15 14.40
N GLY A 116 -0.95 0.31 13.49
CA GLY A 116 -1.40 1.72 13.43
C GLY A 116 -0.64 2.61 12.46
N ARG A 117 0.42 2.13 11.80
CA ARG A 117 1.10 2.85 10.73
C ARG A 117 0.66 2.30 9.38
N ARG A 118 0.01 3.13 8.60
CA ARG A 118 -0.45 2.78 7.25
C ARG A 118 0.55 3.26 6.21
N VAL A 119 0.88 2.42 5.25
CA VAL A 119 1.72 2.77 4.09
C VAL A 119 0.81 3.18 2.95
N ALA A 120 1.04 4.32 2.33
CA ALA A 120 0.30 4.70 1.13
C ALA A 120 0.61 3.73 -0.03
N LEU A 121 -0.36 3.46 -0.89
CA LEU A 121 -0.21 2.53 -2.01
C LEU A 121 0.96 2.92 -2.93
N GLU A 122 1.09 4.21 -3.25
CA GLU A 122 2.23 4.73 -4.03
C GLU A 122 3.57 4.37 -3.40
N GLN A 123 3.69 4.49 -2.09
CA GLN A 123 4.91 4.15 -1.36
C GLN A 123 5.17 2.64 -1.33
N ALA A 124 4.11 1.84 -1.21
CA ALA A 124 4.21 0.40 -1.27
C ALA A 124 4.65 -0.07 -2.66
N ALA A 125 4.04 0.46 -3.72
CA ALA A 125 4.42 0.15 -5.08
C ALA A 125 5.88 0.56 -5.38
N GLU A 126 6.31 1.76 -4.93
CA GLU A 126 7.71 2.18 -5.02
C GLU A 126 8.66 1.24 -4.25
N TYR A 127 8.27 0.84 -3.06
CA TYR A 127 9.04 -0.10 -2.24
C TYR A 127 9.21 -1.44 -2.93
N CYS A 128 8.14 -1.93 -3.57
CA CYS A 128 8.13 -3.16 -4.35
C CYS A 128 8.86 -3.04 -5.70
N GLY A 129 9.37 -1.87 -6.07
CA GLY A 129 10.04 -1.64 -7.35
C GLY A 129 9.08 -1.69 -8.55
N ILE A 130 7.78 -1.55 -8.31
CA ILE A 130 6.76 -1.52 -9.36
C ILE A 130 6.85 -0.19 -10.10
N PRO A 131 6.97 -0.18 -11.44
CA PRO A 131 7.00 1.05 -12.22
C PRO A 131 5.71 1.85 -12.06
N LEU A 132 5.82 3.11 -11.62
CA LEU A 132 4.67 4.00 -11.44
C LEU A 132 4.33 4.68 -12.77
N ILE A 133 3.71 3.94 -13.69
CA ILE A 133 3.37 4.41 -15.04
C ILE A 133 1.97 5.02 -15.11
N TYR A 134 1.07 4.58 -14.24
CA TYR A 134 -0.30 5.08 -14.15
C TYR A 134 -0.45 6.12 -13.03
N GLU A 135 -1.45 6.99 -13.16
CA GLU A 135 -1.75 7.99 -12.15
C GLU A 135 -2.50 7.36 -10.97
N PHE A 136 -2.11 7.71 -9.74
CA PHE A 136 -2.85 7.35 -8.52
C PHE A 136 -4.14 8.15 -8.41
N HIS A 137 -5.04 7.67 -7.58
CA HIS A 137 -6.40 8.18 -7.38
C HIS A 137 -7.34 7.92 -8.58
N ASN A 138 -6.99 6.96 -9.42
CA ASN A 138 -7.87 6.31 -10.35
C ASN A 138 -8.18 4.91 -9.79
N ALA A 139 -9.46 4.58 -9.60
CA ALA A 139 -9.85 3.35 -8.91
C ALA A 139 -9.32 2.07 -9.60
N LEU A 140 -9.29 2.02 -10.93
CA LEU A 140 -8.72 0.88 -11.66
C LEU A 140 -7.20 0.77 -11.46
N TYR A 141 -6.49 1.89 -11.57
CA TYR A 141 -5.04 1.87 -11.45
C TYR A 141 -4.59 1.62 -10.01
N ASP A 142 -5.33 2.13 -9.03
CA ASP A 142 -5.08 1.82 -7.62
C ASP A 142 -5.32 0.32 -7.35
N ALA A 143 -6.39 -0.28 -7.90
CA ALA A 143 -6.63 -1.72 -7.83
C ALA A 143 -5.52 -2.54 -8.50
N LEU A 144 -5.02 -2.09 -9.66
CA LEU A 144 -3.89 -2.73 -10.35
C LEU A 144 -2.61 -2.67 -9.52
N TYR A 145 -2.28 -1.51 -8.93
CA TYR A 145 -1.12 -1.41 -8.05
C TYR A 145 -1.25 -2.26 -6.80
N ALA A 146 -2.44 -2.32 -6.18
CA ALA A 146 -2.71 -3.18 -5.04
C ALA A 146 -2.53 -4.67 -5.40
N ALA A 147 -3.01 -5.08 -6.58
CA ALA A 147 -2.81 -6.41 -7.12
C ALA A 147 -1.33 -6.75 -7.33
N LEU A 148 -0.56 -5.84 -7.93
CA LEU A 148 0.88 -6.02 -8.13
C LEU A 148 1.66 -6.09 -6.81
N VAL A 149 1.28 -5.29 -5.81
CA VAL A 149 1.87 -5.33 -4.46
C VAL A 149 1.52 -6.63 -3.75
N SER A 150 0.38 -7.26 -4.05
CA SER A 150 -0.03 -8.51 -3.40
C SER A 150 0.96 -9.66 -3.63
N ALA A 151 1.74 -9.63 -4.71
CA ALA A 151 2.84 -10.57 -4.98
C ALA A 151 3.96 -10.58 -3.91
N TRP A 152 3.98 -9.57 -3.06
CA TRP A 152 4.98 -9.37 -2.00
C TRP A 152 4.51 -9.81 -0.64
N LEU A 153 3.23 -10.12 -0.51
CA LEU A 153 2.61 -10.42 0.75
C LEU A 153 2.77 -11.89 1.07
N THR A 154 3.06 -12.17 2.34
CA THR A 154 3.13 -13.57 2.80
C THR A 154 1.72 -14.11 3.04
N GLU A 155 1.55 -15.42 2.87
CA GLU A 155 0.27 -16.09 3.14
C GLU A 155 -0.21 -15.84 4.58
N ASP A 156 0.68 -15.93 5.56
CA ASP A 156 0.37 -15.63 6.96
C ASP A 156 -0.10 -14.19 7.17
N ALA A 157 0.52 -13.22 6.48
CA ALA A 157 0.12 -11.82 6.58
C ALA A 157 -1.23 -11.58 5.91
N LEU A 158 -1.52 -12.24 4.81
CA LEU A 158 -2.81 -12.19 4.13
C LEU A 158 -3.90 -12.81 5.00
N ALA A 159 -3.70 -14.03 5.50
CA ALA A 159 -4.64 -14.72 6.36
C ALA A 159 -4.96 -13.92 7.64
N ALA A 160 -3.92 -13.33 8.28
CA ALA A 160 -4.09 -12.49 9.46
C ALA A 160 -4.74 -11.12 9.15
N SER A 161 -4.93 -10.77 7.88
CA SER A 161 -5.53 -9.51 7.45
C SER A 161 -6.97 -9.67 6.96
N VAL A 162 -7.51 -10.87 7.01
CA VAL A 162 -8.93 -11.14 6.83
C VAL A 162 -9.65 -10.74 8.12
N PRO A 163 -10.59 -9.78 8.10
CA PRO A 163 -11.35 -9.46 9.30
C PRO A 163 -12.23 -10.66 9.70
N PRO A 164 -12.42 -10.92 11.00
CA PRO A 164 -13.32 -11.97 11.43
C PRO A 164 -14.75 -11.66 10.95
N PRO A 165 -15.56 -12.68 10.60
CA PRO A 165 -16.93 -12.48 10.16
C PRO A 165 -17.71 -11.65 11.18
N SER A 166 -18.36 -10.59 10.71
CA SER A 166 -19.12 -9.68 11.57
C SER A 166 -20.34 -10.40 12.13
N THR A 167 -20.23 -10.91 13.35
CA THR A 167 -21.41 -11.35 14.12
C THR A 167 -22.19 -10.10 14.55
N GLY A 168 -23.18 -9.78 13.75
CA GLY A 168 -24.10 -8.66 13.80
C GLY A 168 -24.31 -7.98 15.16
N LYS A 169 -23.83 -6.76 15.26
CA LYS A 169 -24.39 -5.53 15.88
C LYS A 169 -23.31 -4.44 15.75
N PRO A 170 -23.62 -3.20 15.40
CA PRO A 170 -22.61 -2.14 15.34
C PRO A 170 -22.07 -1.91 16.75
N ARG A 171 -20.91 -2.46 17.02
CA ARG A 171 -20.20 -2.22 18.27
C ARG A 171 -19.72 -0.76 18.25
N ARG A 172 -20.25 0.06 19.19
CA ARG A 172 -19.60 1.31 19.60
C ARG A 172 -18.09 1.06 19.67
N ARG A 173 -17.30 1.90 18.97
CA ARG A 173 -15.84 1.92 19.04
C ARG A 173 -15.40 2.02 20.51
N ARG A 174 -15.32 0.91 21.20
CA ARG A 174 -14.41 0.77 22.33
C ARG A 174 -13.04 0.63 21.70
N SER A 175 -12.10 1.47 22.12
CA SER A 175 -10.70 1.28 21.86
C SER A 175 -10.33 -0.17 22.24
N ILE A 176 -10.24 -1.04 21.25
CA ILE A 176 -9.78 -2.41 21.46
C ILE A 176 -8.30 -2.24 21.81
N ARG A 177 -7.99 -2.42 23.08
CA ARG A 177 -6.62 -2.69 23.49
C ARG A 177 -6.30 -4.07 22.93
N PHE A 178 -5.68 -4.10 21.76
CA PHE A 178 -5.06 -5.31 21.27
C PHE A 178 -3.96 -5.68 22.26
N SER A 179 -4.09 -6.85 22.89
CA SER A 179 -2.92 -7.47 23.46
C SER A 179 -1.90 -7.58 22.34
N PRO A 180 -0.68 -7.08 22.51
CA PRO A 180 0.32 -7.20 21.47
C PRO A 180 0.50 -8.69 21.22
N VAL A 181 0.17 -9.17 20.01
CA VAL A 181 0.71 -10.43 19.52
C VAL A 181 2.22 -10.24 19.68
N GLU A 182 2.85 -11.04 20.54
CA GLU A 182 4.29 -11.00 20.72
C GLU A 182 4.93 -11.52 19.45
N TYR A 183 5.08 -10.62 18.46
CA TYR A 183 6.05 -10.88 17.40
C TYR A 183 7.41 -11.05 18.05
N PRO A 184 8.19 -12.07 17.71
CA PRO A 184 9.52 -12.22 18.23
C PRO A 184 10.22 -10.86 18.07
N ARG A 185 10.63 -10.27 19.21
CA ARG A 185 11.20 -8.91 19.24
C ARG A 185 12.41 -8.89 18.35
N GLN A 186 12.24 -8.43 17.12
CA GLN A 186 13.36 -8.30 16.21
C GLN A 186 14.39 -7.35 16.83
N PRO A 187 15.66 -7.73 16.87
CA PRO A 187 16.67 -6.93 17.54
C PRO A 187 16.78 -5.56 16.89
N ARG A 188 16.47 -4.52 17.65
CA ARG A 188 16.60 -3.14 17.22
C ARG A 188 18.04 -2.70 17.39
N GLN A 189 18.71 -2.36 16.31
CA GLN A 189 20.09 -1.87 16.35
C GLN A 189 20.10 -0.34 16.33
N LYS A 190 20.81 0.26 17.29
CA LYS A 190 21.07 1.71 17.29
C LYS A 190 22.09 2.03 16.20
N VAL A 191 21.84 3.09 15.45
CA VAL A 191 22.70 3.53 14.34
C VAL A 191 23.59 4.72 14.74
N GLY A 192 23.42 5.26 15.93
CA GLY A 192 24.16 6.42 16.41
C GLY A 192 23.27 7.67 16.52
N VAL A 193 23.87 8.75 16.99
CA VAL A 193 23.24 10.08 17.08
C VAL A 193 24.00 11.03 16.16
N PHE A 194 23.28 11.83 15.38
CA PHE A 194 23.82 12.72 14.38
C PHE A 194 23.17 14.11 14.49
N PRO A 195 23.90 15.18 14.16
CA PRO A 195 23.36 16.55 14.22
C PRO A 195 22.14 16.74 13.33
N GLU A 196 22.11 16.11 12.14
CA GLU A 196 21.07 16.26 11.15
C GLU A 196 20.37 14.93 10.84
N ARG A 197 19.08 15.00 10.52
CA ARG A 197 18.24 13.83 10.20
C ARG A 197 18.77 13.04 9.00
N GLU A 198 19.24 13.75 7.97
CA GLU A 198 19.75 13.13 6.75
C GLU A 198 21.08 12.38 6.97
N GLN A 199 21.89 12.84 7.89
CA GLN A 199 23.16 12.20 8.23
C GLN A 199 22.95 10.81 8.84
N VAL A 200 21.83 10.59 9.55
CA VAL A 200 21.49 9.26 10.07
C VAL A 200 21.42 8.24 8.94
N LEU A 201 20.70 8.56 7.85
CA LEU A 201 20.46 7.64 6.72
C LEU A 201 21.71 7.46 5.84
N ASN A 202 22.58 8.48 5.79
CA ASN A 202 23.80 8.47 5.01
C ASN A 202 24.98 7.88 5.77
N SER A 203 24.83 7.64 7.07
CA SER A 203 25.90 7.06 7.89
C SER A 203 26.27 5.66 7.41
N ARG A 204 27.55 5.30 7.60
CA ARG A 204 28.03 3.95 7.30
C ARG A 204 27.22 2.88 8.06
N GLN A 205 26.83 3.17 9.31
CA GLN A 205 26.05 2.27 10.14
C GLN A 205 24.63 2.05 9.62
N ALA A 206 24.02 3.05 8.99
CA ALA A 206 22.72 2.92 8.36
C ALA A 206 22.82 2.17 7.02
N ARG A 207 23.86 2.41 6.27
CA ARG A 207 24.03 1.90 4.90
C ARG A 207 24.61 0.50 4.82
N LEU A 208 25.37 0.06 5.81
CA LEU A 208 25.91 -1.30 5.87
C LEU A 208 25.13 -2.10 6.89
N VAL A 209 24.42 -3.10 6.40
CA VAL A 209 23.49 -3.94 7.17
C VAL A 209 24.02 -5.36 7.21
N PRO A 210 24.30 -5.93 8.40
CA PRO A 210 24.69 -7.33 8.49
C PRO A 210 23.54 -8.24 8.10
N CYS A 211 23.82 -9.21 7.24
CA CYS A 211 22.87 -10.24 6.87
C CYS A 211 22.38 -11.00 8.13
N PRO A 212 21.09 -11.23 8.31
CA PRO A 212 20.58 -11.97 9.47
C PRO A 212 21.03 -13.43 9.50
N LEU A 213 21.45 -13.99 8.37
CA LEU A 213 21.87 -15.38 8.24
C LEU A 213 23.39 -15.57 8.37
N CYS A 214 24.20 -14.90 7.52
CA CYS A 214 25.65 -15.10 7.49
C CYS A 214 26.45 -13.95 8.14
N ARG A 215 25.79 -12.88 8.60
CA ARG A 215 26.42 -11.67 9.17
C ARG A 215 27.25 -10.84 8.19
N THR A 216 27.44 -11.27 6.96
CA THR A 216 28.13 -10.48 5.94
C THR A 216 27.43 -9.15 5.72
N PRO A 217 28.13 -8.00 5.73
CA PRO A 217 27.50 -6.71 5.50
C PRO A 217 26.99 -6.57 4.06
N GLY A 218 25.73 -6.18 3.90
CA GLY A 218 25.14 -5.78 2.63
C GLY A 218 24.88 -4.28 2.59
N ALA A 219 25.00 -3.66 1.42
CA ALA A 219 24.74 -2.24 1.25
C ALA A 219 23.24 -1.97 1.04
N VAL A 220 22.69 -0.99 1.75
CA VAL A 220 21.31 -0.53 1.50
C VAL A 220 21.26 0.23 0.17
N GLU A 221 20.42 -0.24 -0.73
CA GLU A 221 20.28 0.29 -2.08
C GLU A 221 19.61 1.67 -2.07
N SER A 222 18.52 1.83 -1.31
CA SER A 222 17.73 3.07 -1.23
C SER A 222 16.96 3.16 0.07
N TRP A 223 16.64 4.39 0.49
CA TRP A 223 15.73 4.67 1.58
C TRP A 223 14.47 5.37 1.06
N TYR A 224 13.32 4.87 1.43
CA TYR A 224 12.00 5.40 1.08
C TYR A 224 11.36 5.98 2.34
N PRO A 225 11.13 7.30 2.40
CA PRO A 225 10.61 7.96 3.58
C PRO A 225 9.12 7.72 3.78
N GLN A 226 8.73 7.46 5.03
CA GLN A 226 7.35 7.49 5.49
C GLN A 226 7.31 8.18 6.88
N GLY A 227 7.15 9.47 6.91
CA GLY A 227 7.24 10.26 8.14
C GLY A 227 8.63 10.11 8.78
N ASP A 228 8.67 9.59 10.01
CA ASP A 228 9.91 9.35 10.76
C ASP A 228 10.48 7.93 10.58
N VAL A 229 9.89 7.15 9.67
CA VAL A 229 10.33 5.80 9.33
C VAL A 229 10.77 5.77 7.87
N PHE A 230 11.84 5.03 7.62
CA PHE A 230 12.40 4.80 6.30
C PHE A 230 12.46 3.30 6.05
N TYR A 231 12.05 2.91 4.87
CA TYR A 231 12.13 1.53 4.39
C TYR A 231 13.21 1.44 3.32
N GLY A 232 13.87 0.32 3.25
CA GLY A 232 14.90 0.08 2.27
C GLY A 232 15.11 -1.41 2.03
N THR A 233 15.94 -1.70 1.04
CA THR A 233 16.42 -3.05 0.76
C THR A 233 17.94 -3.06 0.83
N PHE A 234 18.50 -4.16 1.30
CA PHE A 234 19.92 -4.42 1.16
C PHE A 234 20.14 -5.81 0.54
N ARG A 235 21.26 -5.98 -0.13
CA ARG A 235 21.62 -7.22 -0.81
C ARG A 235 22.78 -7.91 -0.10
N CYS A 236 22.55 -9.16 0.32
CA CYS A 236 23.61 -10.10 0.67
C CYS A 236 24.02 -10.88 -0.58
N GLN A 237 25.31 -11.09 -0.79
CA GLN A 237 25.79 -11.84 -1.96
C GLN A 237 25.39 -13.30 -1.93
N GLU A 238 25.34 -13.92 -0.75
CA GLU A 238 24.98 -15.35 -0.58
C GLU A 238 23.47 -15.58 -0.44
N HIS A 239 22.75 -14.67 0.28
CA HIS A 239 21.37 -14.91 0.68
C HIS A 239 20.34 -13.99 0.00
N GLY A 240 20.78 -13.20 -0.99
CA GLY A 240 19.90 -12.35 -1.77
C GLY A 240 19.48 -11.06 -1.05
N ARG A 241 18.28 -10.57 -1.36
CA ARG A 241 17.75 -9.28 -0.86
C ARG A 241 16.91 -9.44 0.39
N PHE A 242 17.03 -8.47 1.27
CA PHE A 242 16.29 -8.37 2.52
C PHE A 242 15.71 -6.97 2.69
N PRO A 243 14.50 -6.86 3.28
CA PRO A 243 13.97 -5.57 3.70
C PRO A 243 14.75 -5.05 4.92
N VAL A 244 14.81 -3.74 5.04
CA VAL A 244 15.34 -3.05 6.21
C VAL A 244 14.48 -1.85 6.54
N ARG A 245 14.24 -1.65 7.83
CA ARG A 245 13.48 -0.52 8.35
C ARG A 245 14.37 0.34 9.26
N MET A 246 14.28 1.66 9.10
CA MET A 246 14.97 2.64 9.93
C MET A 246 13.95 3.61 10.51
N SER A 247 13.87 3.71 11.82
CA SER A 247 13.17 4.82 12.49
C SER A 247 14.18 5.88 12.90
N VAL A 248 13.86 7.15 12.63
CA VAL A 248 14.71 8.30 12.97
C VAL A 248 13.95 9.18 13.92
N THR A 249 14.48 9.36 15.12
CA THR A 249 13.82 10.13 16.19
C THR A 249 14.75 11.22 16.70
N ARG A 250 14.19 12.39 17.01
CA ARG A 250 14.93 13.48 17.61
C ARG A 250 15.21 13.18 19.08
N GLN A 251 16.45 13.39 19.51
CA GLN A 251 16.92 13.30 20.89
C GLN A 251 17.44 14.66 21.33
N LYS A 252 17.82 14.80 22.61
CA LYS A 252 18.41 16.05 23.14
C LYS A 252 19.67 16.47 22.37
N ASP A 253 20.49 15.48 21.98
CA ASP A 253 21.81 15.69 21.40
C ASP A 253 21.83 15.51 19.86
N GLY A 254 20.66 15.44 19.21
CA GLY A 254 20.58 15.29 17.75
C GLY A 254 19.54 14.27 17.31
N TRP A 255 19.79 13.61 16.19
CA TRP A 255 18.89 12.62 15.58
C TRP A 255 19.46 11.20 15.74
N GLN A 256 18.67 10.30 16.30
CA GLN A 256 19.04 8.90 16.49
C GLN A 256 18.30 7.98 15.52
N GLY A 257 19.05 7.11 14.85
CA GLY A 257 18.52 6.03 14.04
C GLY A 257 18.36 4.73 14.83
N ARG A 258 17.30 3.99 14.56
CA ARG A 258 17.09 2.61 15.03
C ARG A 258 16.71 1.74 13.85
N ARG A 259 17.55 0.78 13.56
CA ARG A 259 17.40 -0.15 12.44
C ARG A 259 16.79 -1.47 12.89
N VAL A 260 15.92 -2.02 12.06
CA VAL A 260 15.35 -3.37 12.20
C VAL A 260 15.48 -4.08 10.86
N VAL A 261 15.98 -5.31 10.89
CA VAL A 261 16.00 -6.22 9.74
C VAL A 261 15.03 -7.35 10.08
N PRO A 262 13.91 -7.49 9.37
CA PRO A 262 12.98 -8.60 9.59
C PRO A 262 13.66 -9.93 9.34
N THR A 263 13.38 -10.91 10.18
CA THR A 263 13.76 -12.30 9.92
C THR A 263 12.69 -12.89 9.01
N LEU A 264 13.05 -13.21 7.77
CA LEU A 264 12.15 -13.82 6.80
C LEU A 264 12.38 -15.33 6.77
N THR A 265 11.31 -16.10 6.62
CA THR A 265 11.38 -17.53 6.29
C THR A 265 11.93 -17.75 4.88
N GLU A 266 12.29 -18.96 4.52
CA GLU A 266 12.84 -19.26 3.18
C GLU A 266 11.85 -18.88 2.05
N PRO A 267 10.56 -19.24 2.11
CA PRO A 267 9.60 -18.84 1.06
C PRO A 267 9.40 -17.34 0.99
N GLU A 268 9.37 -16.64 2.13
CA GLU A 268 9.27 -15.16 2.17
C GLU A 268 10.48 -14.50 1.52
N ARG A 269 11.68 -15.05 1.71
CA ARG A 269 12.89 -14.54 1.06
C ARG A 269 12.85 -14.76 -0.46
N ALA A 270 12.40 -15.93 -0.89
CA ALA A 270 12.26 -16.24 -2.32
C ALA A 270 11.24 -15.31 -2.99
N ALA A 271 10.09 -15.08 -2.37
CA ALA A 271 9.07 -14.14 -2.84
C ALA A 271 9.60 -12.71 -2.87
N PHE A 272 10.28 -12.28 -1.80
CA PHE A 272 10.91 -10.98 -1.73
C PHE A 272 12.00 -10.78 -2.79
N ALA A 273 12.81 -11.79 -3.07
CA ALA A 273 13.83 -11.75 -4.10
C ALA A 273 13.23 -11.73 -5.52
N ALA A 274 12.18 -12.51 -5.77
CA ALA A 274 11.50 -12.55 -7.06
C ALA A 274 10.87 -11.21 -7.43
N ALA A 275 10.22 -10.58 -6.47
CA ALA A 275 9.59 -9.28 -6.66
C ALA A 275 10.62 -8.15 -6.95
N HIS A 276 11.88 -8.30 -6.50
CA HIS A 276 12.97 -7.33 -6.73
C HIS A 276 13.86 -7.65 -7.94
N GLN A 277 13.52 -8.60 -8.77
CA GLN A 277 14.30 -8.89 -9.98
C GLN A 277 14.19 -7.80 -11.04
N HIS A 278 13.13 -6.96 -10.98
CA HIS A 278 12.99 -5.81 -11.86
C HIS A 278 13.59 -4.55 -11.21
N GLU A 279 14.65 -4.03 -11.84
CA GLU A 279 15.51 -2.96 -11.30
C GLU A 279 14.77 -1.69 -10.87
N PRO A 280 15.10 -1.13 -9.67
CA PRO A 280 14.59 0.18 -9.22
C PRO A 280 15.13 1.37 -10.03
N PHE A 281 15.93 1.13 -11.06
CA PHE A 281 16.67 2.17 -11.81
C PHE A 281 15.78 3.04 -12.71
N GLN A 282 14.68 2.51 -13.22
CA GLN A 282 13.80 3.27 -14.12
C GLN A 282 12.94 4.30 -13.37
N CYS A 283 12.46 3.97 -12.18
CA CYS A 283 11.63 4.86 -11.37
C CYS A 283 12.37 6.14 -10.93
N ARG A 284 13.66 6.07 -10.60
CA ARG A 284 14.48 7.24 -10.25
C ARG A 284 14.67 8.20 -11.43
N ARG A 285 14.87 7.68 -12.64
CA ARG A 285 15.02 8.48 -13.84
C ARG A 285 13.73 9.21 -14.21
N GLU A 286 12.60 8.58 -14.03
CA GLU A 286 11.30 9.19 -14.34
C GLU A 286 10.86 10.21 -13.30
N LYS A 287 11.05 9.95 -11.99
CA LYS A 287 10.85 10.96 -10.93
C LYS A 287 11.76 12.18 -11.11
N ALA A 288 13.01 11.99 -11.49
CA ALA A 288 13.92 13.10 -11.79
C ALA A 288 13.46 13.89 -13.03
N LYS A 289 12.95 13.21 -14.06
CA LYS A 289 12.36 13.84 -15.25
C LYS A 289 11.07 14.59 -14.92
N ARG A 290 10.20 14.03 -14.06
CA ARG A 290 8.93 14.65 -13.64
C ARG A 290 9.18 15.88 -12.76
N ARG A 291 10.14 15.82 -11.79
CA ARG A 291 10.59 16.98 -11.00
C ARG A 291 11.20 18.08 -11.85
N LYS A 292 12.01 17.73 -12.89
CA LYS A 292 12.55 18.71 -13.86
C LYS A 292 11.45 19.34 -14.72
N ARG A 293 10.43 18.58 -15.13
CA ARG A 293 9.26 19.11 -15.88
C ARG A 293 8.42 20.05 -15.01
N HIS A 294 8.14 19.69 -13.75
CA HIS A 294 7.42 20.58 -12.83
C HIS A 294 8.18 21.88 -12.51
N ARG A 295 9.51 21.78 -12.35
CA ARG A 295 10.36 22.96 -12.10
C ARG A 295 10.47 23.87 -13.33
N LYS A 296 10.43 23.31 -14.55
CA LYS A 296 10.36 24.11 -15.80
C LYS A 296 9.00 24.79 -15.98
N LYS A 297 7.89 24.12 -15.65
CA LYS A 297 6.55 24.74 -15.69
C LYS A 297 6.40 25.89 -14.69
N ARG A 298 7.00 25.81 -13.50
CA ARG A 298 6.96 26.91 -12.50
C ARG A 298 7.84 28.09 -12.87
N LYS A 299 8.91 27.92 -13.67
CA LYS A 299 9.79 29.02 -14.12
C LYS A 299 9.35 29.65 -15.44
N GLY A 300 8.34 29.15 -16.10
CA GLY A 300 7.79 29.70 -17.35
C GLY A 300 6.48 30.46 -17.18
N THR A 301 6.07 30.73 -15.92
CA THR A 301 4.86 31.48 -15.55
C THR A 301 5.19 32.73 -14.70
N GLU A 302 6.47 33.16 -14.69
CA GLU A 302 6.88 34.49 -14.21
C GLU A 302 7.26 35.39 -15.39
#